data_dd6dc3e21cf662089ff32456c0f95de7
#
_entry.id   dd6dc3e21cf662089ff32456c0f95de7
#
_cell.length_a   1.000
_cell.length_b   1.000
_cell.length_c   1.000
_cell.angle_alpha   90.00
_cell.angle_beta   90.00
_cell.angle_gamma   90.00
#
_symmetry.space_group_name_H-M   'P 1'
#
loop_
_entity.id
_entity.type
_entity.pdbx_description
1 polymer ?
#
loop_
_entity_poly.entity_id
_entity_poly.type
_entity_poly.pdbx_seq_one_letter_code
_entity_poly.pdbx_strand_id
1 'polypeptide(L)'
;MASGVGIRTVANKHARLLGTVWRFQIGQYIRCRMAAGFSCPRKGTFFLCRDAFSKCHPLTNFVYFAFAIGFCVVIQHPMYLCASCAGASVYYLLLNGRKGMKILLGLLPVFIFLSGVNPLFNTYGQHVLFSVFGRPYTLEALWYGMVIAGMFVAMMLWFGCYSAVLTSDKFVCLFGKLIPSLSLLLVMVLRMIPNLMRKARQITGARKCIGKGAGETSRLLEKAEDGMNVLSALTDWALEGSIVTADSMRARGYSSAKRTSFQLYRMTPMDWSLLTVSAVLAILVVFAGGTEASFTPVLDIAPVNWGFGAYCVFLLIPPLMHIKEAIQWHISISKI
;
A
#
# COMPACT_ATOMS: atom_id res chain seq x y z
N MET A 1 4.70 49.53 36.51
CA MET A 1 3.57 48.57 36.33
C MET A 1 3.10 48.58 34.87
N ALA A 2 3.91 48.03 33.91
CA ALA A 2 3.52 48.00 32.50
C ALA A 2 4.20 46.88 31.69
N SER A 3 4.40 45.66 32.24
CA SER A 3 4.98 44.52 31.50
C SER A 3 4.14 43.24 31.53
N GLY A 4 2.96 43.24 32.13
CA GLY A 4 2.11 42.05 32.26
C GLY A 4 1.04 41.86 31.14
N VAL A 5 0.78 42.84 30.29
CA VAL A 5 -0.31 42.84 29.32
C VAL A 5 0.10 42.23 27.96
N GLY A 6 1.39 42.32 27.63
CA GLY A 6 1.89 41.84 26.33
C GLY A 6 1.95 40.31 26.19
N ILE A 7 2.23 39.60 27.27
CA ILE A 7 2.44 38.12 27.24
C ILE A 7 1.08 37.40 27.17
N ARG A 8 0.02 37.91 27.81
CA ARG A 8 -1.32 37.30 27.74
C ARG A 8 -1.98 37.45 26.37
N THR A 9 -1.67 38.53 25.62
CA THR A 9 -2.22 38.75 24.26
C THR A 9 -1.57 37.85 23.21
N VAL A 10 -0.30 37.54 23.34
CA VAL A 10 0.42 36.62 22.42
C VAL A 10 -0.01 35.17 22.63
N ALA A 11 -0.12 34.72 23.89
CA ALA A 11 -0.59 33.38 24.22
C ALA A 11 -2.03 33.13 23.76
N ASN A 12 -2.92 34.13 23.88
CA ASN A 12 -4.31 34.02 23.47
C ASN A 12 -4.46 34.06 21.93
N LYS A 13 -3.52 34.70 21.19
CA LYS A 13 -3.47 34.70 19.74
C LYS A 13 -2.99 33.34 19.17
N HIS A 14 -2.00 32.69 19.83
CA HIS A 14 -1.58 31.35 19.49
C HIS A 14 -2.65 30.29 19.80
N ALA A 15 -3.36 30.39 20.91
CA ALA A 15 -4.46 29.50 21.24
C ALA A 15 -5.63 29.61 20.27
N ARG A 16 -5.95 30.81 19.78
CA ARG A 16 -6.98 31.01 18.72
C ARG A 16 -6.52 30.50 17.36
N LEU A 17 -5.26 30.66 16.97
CA LEU A 17 -4.72 30.14 15.73
C LEU A 17 -4.69 28.59 15.73
N LEU A 18 -4.32 27.98 16.83
CA LEU A 18 -4.42 26.52 17.00
C LEU A 18 -5.86 26.03 16.93
N GLY A 19 -6.80 26.73 17.55
CA GLY A 19 -8.23 26.40 17.47
C GLY A 19 -8.84 26.56 16.06
N THR A 20 -8.38 27.54 15.27
CA THR A 20 -8.85 27.71 13.88
C THR A 20 -8.24 26.67 12.94
N VAL A 21 -6.98 26.31 13.09
CA VAL A 21 -6.34 25.22 12.32
C VAL A 21 -7.02 23.88 12.65
N TRP A 22 -7.34 23.63 13.91
CA TRP A 22 -8.07 22.44 14.33
C TRP A 22 -9.50 22.39 13.77
N ARG A 23 -10.24 23.48 13.82
CA ARG A 23 -11.58 23.57 13.21
C ARG A 23 -11.55 23.43 11.68
N PHE A 24 -10.51 23.91 11.03
CA PHE A 24 -10.35 23.78 9.59
C PHE A 24 -10.02 22.32 9.19
N GLN A 25 -9.17 21.64 9.96
CA GLN A 25 -8.85 20.21 9.74
C GLN A 25 -10.08 19.32 10.02
N ILE A 26 -10.83 19.57 11.08
CA ILE A 26 -12.07 18.84 11.37
C ILE A 26 -13.14 19.13 10.30
N GLY A 27 -13.27 20.38 9.86
CA GLY A 27 -14.20 20.77 8.80
C GLY A 27 -13.85 20.18 7.43
N GLN A 28 -12.57 20.00 7.09
CA GLN A 28 -12.15 19.27 5.91
C GLN A 28 -12.40 17.76 6.05
N TYR A 29 -12.16 17.20 7.22
CA TYR A 29 -12.44 15.79 7.53
C TYR A 29 -13.93 15.46 7.39
N ILE A 30 -14.81 16.33 7.88
CA ILE A 30 -16.27 16.15 7.76
C ILE A 30 -16.72 16.35 6.30
N ARG A 31 -16.19 17.32 5.56
CA ARG A 31 -16.52 17.53 4.14
C ARG A 31 -16.03 16.41 3.22
N CYS A 32 -14.85 15.88 3.43
CA CYS A 32 -14.38 14.70 2.70
C CYS A 32 -15.25 13.46 2.98
N ARG A 33 -15.82 13.36 4.18
CA ARG A 33 -16.70 12.24 4.58
C ARG A 33 -18.08 12.33 3.95
N MET A 34 -18.63 13.55 3.78
CA MET A 34 -19.93 13.73 3.10
C MET A 34 -19.85 13.61 1.59
N ALA A 35 -18.71 13.97 0.97
CA ALA A 35 -18.53 13.87 -0.48
C ALA A 35 -18.30 12.43 -0.97
N ALA A 36 -17.90 11.50 -0.10
CA ALA A 36 -17.57 10.13 -0.45
C ALA A 36 -18.73 9.12 -0.34
N GLY A 37 -19.93 9.53 0.11
CA GLY A 37 -21.12 8.64 0.19
C GLY A 37 -20.94 7.38 1.04
N PHE A 38 -19.95 7.37 1.95
CA PHE A 38 -19.66 6.22 2.81
C PHE A 38 -20.51 6.29 4.07
N SER A 39 -21.43 5.31 4.21
CA SER A 39 -22.14 5.04 5.45
C SER A 39 -21.16 4.90 6.61
N CYS A 40 -21.43 5.64 7.70
CA CYS A 40 -20.68 5.61 8.94
C CYS A 40 -20.52 4.16 9.44
N PRO A 41 -19.30 3.59 9.57
CA PRO A 41 -19.16 2.30 10.19
C PRO A 41 -19.53 2.41 11.67
N ARG A 42 -20.41 1.51 12.13
CA ARG A 42 -20.87 1.34 13.51
C ARG A 42 -19.71 1.42 14.50
N LYS A 43 -19.96 2.05 15.66
CA LYS A 43 -19.11 2.05 16.85
C LYS A 43 -18.51 0.66 17.06
N GLY A 44 -17.16 0.53 16.98
CA GLY A 44 -16.47 -0.74 17.27
C GLY A 44 -15.22 -1.05 16.45
N THR A 45 -14.84 -0.22 15.48
CA THR A 45 -13.57 -0.42 14.76
C THR A 45 -12.54 0.62 15.20
N PHE A 46 -11.70 0.19 16.13
CA PHE A 46 -10.48 0.84 16.64
C PHE A 46 -9.44 1.16 15.52
N PHE A 47 -9.75 0.89 14.27
CA PHE A 47 -8.82 0.75 13.15
C PHE A 47 -8.86 1.87 12.10
N LEU A 48 -9.38 3.05 12.41
CA LEU A 48 -9.40 4.18 11.45
C LEU A 48 -8.41 5.29 11.81
N CYS A 49 -7.35 4.97 12.54
CA CYS A 49 -6.20 5.86 12.63
C CYS A 49 -5.40 5.71 11.33
N ARG A 50 -5.29 6.79 10.56
CA ARG A 50 -4.45 6.86 9.37
C ARG A 50 -3.02 6.61 9.84
N ASP A 51 -2.42 5.51 9.38
CA ASP A 51 -1.12 5.00 9.81
C ASP A 51 -0.04 6.10 9.80
N ALA A 52 0.71 6.23 10.92
CA ALA A 52 1.81 7.20 11.04
C ALA A 52 2.83 7.01 9.92
N PHE A 53 3.18 5.76 9.64
CA PHE A 53 4.09 5.41 8.56
C PHE A 53 3.55 5.85 7.20
N SER A 54 2.23 5.74 6.97
CA SER A 54 1.59 6.27 5.75
C SER A 54 1.70 7.79 5.61
N LYS A 55 1.91 8.56 6.69
CA LYS A 55 2.07 10.03 6.61
C LYS A 55 3.49 10.45 6.22
N CYS A 56 4.46 9.57 6.35
CA CYS A 56 5.84 9.81 5.96
C CYS A 56 5.98 10.09 4.46
N HIS A 57 7.13 10.68 4.09
CA HIS A 57 7.42 11.01 2.71
C HIS A 57 7.33 9.75 1.80
N PRO A 58 6.73 9.85 0.61
CA PRO A 58 6.55 8.70 -0.29
C PRO A 58 7.83 7.93 -0.61
N LEU A 59 8.97 8.62 -0.68
CA LEU A 59 10.27 8.01 -0.95
C LEU A 59 10.72 7.10 0.20
N THR A 60 10.54 7.53 1.44
CA THR A 60 10.88 6.72 2.64
C THR A 60 10.06 5.43 2.67
N ASN A 61 8.74 5.54 2.41
CA ASN A 61 7.86 4.39 2.35
C ASN A 61 8.26 3.43 1.22
N PHE A 62 8.54 3.97 0.03
CA PHE A 62 8.93 3.17 -1.14
C PHE A 62 10.23 2.41 -0.89
N VAL A 63 11.27 3.08 -0.39
CA VAL A 63 12.59 2.48 -0.12
C VAL A 63 12.45 1.38 0.95
N TYR A 64 11.70 1.64 2.02
CA TYR A 64 11.47 0.64 3.05
C TYR A 64 10.82 -0.64 2.49
N PHE A 65 9.72 -0.50 1.74
CA PHE A 65 9.05 -1.67 1.15
C PHE A 65 9.90 -2.35 0.08
N ALA A 66 10.69 -1.60 -0.70
CA ALA A 66 11.62 -2.17 -1.67
C ALA A 66 12.65 -3.07 -0.98
N PHE A 67 13.21 -2.64 0.16
CA PHE A 67 14.10 -3.49 0.96
C PHE A 67 13.36 -4.68 1.59
N ALA A 68 12.17 -4.48 2.17
CA ALA A 68 11.42 -5.55 2.80
C ALA A 68 11.04 -6.66 1.81
N ILE A 69 10.56 -6.29 0.62
CA ILE A 69 10.24 -7.23 -0.45
C ILE A 69 11.52 -7.85 -1.03
N GLY A 70 12.56 -7.03 -1.25
CA GLY A 70 13.85 -7.51 -1.75
C GLY A 70 14.48 -8.58 -0.84
N PHE A 71 14.51 -8.34 0.46
CA PHE A 71 15.00 -9.34 1.42
C PHE A 71 14.16 -10.61 1.43
N CYS A 72 12.84 -10.49 1.30
CA CYS A 72 11.95 -11.63 1.23
C CYS A 72 12.24 -12.54 0.01
N VAL A 73 12.72 -11.95 -1.10
CA VAL A 73 13.07 -12.69 -2.32
C VAL A 73 14.49 -13.27 -2.26
N VAL A 74 15.44 -12.52 -1.67
CA VAL A 74 16.86 -12.90 -1.67
C VAL A 74 17.20 -13.87 -0.56
N ILE A 75 16.61 -13.70 0.63
CA ILE A 75 16.94 -14.50 1.80
C ILE A 75 16.05 -15.73 1.85
N GLN A 76 16.63 -16.90 1.56
CA GLN A 76 15.93 -18.18 1.58
C GLN A 76 16.01 -18.92 2.94
N HIS A 77 16.61 -18.29 3.94
CA HIS A 77 16.77 -18.89 5.26
C HIS A 77 15.41 -18.98 5.99
N PRO A 78 14.99 -20.18 6.47
CA PRO A 78 13.64 -20.40 7.02
C PRO A 78 13.32 -19.52 8.24
N MET A 79 14.31 -19.26 9.12
CA MET A 79 14.09 -18.41 10.29
C MET A 79 13.79 -16.94 9.90
N TYR A 80 14.53 -16.38 8.94
CA TYR A 80 14.27 -15.05 8.42
C TYR A 80 12.91 -14.94 7.74
N LEU A 81 12.53 -16.01 7.04
CA LEU A 81 11.24 -16.09 6.36
C LEU A 81 10.07 -16.13 7.36
N CYS A 82 10.18 -16.93 8.43
CA CYS A 82 9.20 -16.96 9.52
C CYS A 82 9.05 -15.58 10.18
N ALA A 83 10.17 -14.89 10.45
CA ALA A 83 10.16 -13.53 10.99
C ALA A 83 9.48 -12.55 10.04
N SER A 84 9.76 -12.64 8.72
CA SER A 84 9.12 -11.82 7.69
C SER A 84 7.61 -12.06 7.62
N CYS A 85 7.19 -13.33 7.58
CA CYS A 85 5.76 -13.68 7.58
C CYS A 85 5.05 -13.17 8.84
N ALA A 86 5.67 -13.32 10.02
CA ALA A 86 5.11 -12.82 11.27
C ALA A 86 5.01 -11.28 11.27
N GLY A 87 6.08 -10.57 10.92
CA GLY A 87 6.09 -9.11 10.84
C GLY A 87 5.08 -8.56 9.84
N ALA A 88 5.04 -9.13 8.63
CA ALA A 88 4.09 -8.76 7.59
C ALA A 88 2.64 -9.04 8.04
N SER A 89 2.37 -10.18 8.67
CA SER A 89 1.04 -10.54 9.18
C SER A 89 0.56 -9.58 10.26
N VAL A 90 1.42 -9.26 11.22
CA VAL A 90 1.10 -8.29 12.29
C VAL A 90 0.79 -6.93 11.69
N TYR A 91 1.64 -6.42 10.80
CA TYR A 91 1.43 -5.11 10.20
C TYR A 91 0.19 -5.08 9.31
N TYR A 92 -0.05 -6.13 8.52
CA TYR A 92 -1.24 -6.25 7.67
C TYR A 92 -2.54 -6.31 8.48
N LEU A 93 -2.54 -6.99 9.63
CA LEU A 93 -3.67 -7.02 10.56
C LEU A 93 -3.91 -5.66 11.20
N LEU A 94 -2.86 -4.93 11.56
CA LEU A 94 -2.97 -3.56 12.09
C LEU A 94 -3.59 -2.61 11.05
N LEU A 95 -3.25 -2.75 9.76
CA LEU A 95 -3.79 -1.91 8.69
C LEU A 95 -5.24 -2.25 8.33
N ASN A 96 -5.58 -3.54 8.20
CA ASN A 96 -6.85 -4.00 7.63
C ASN A 96 -7.83 -4.58 8.66
N GLY A 97 -7.42 -4.80 9.91
CA GLY A 97 -8.23 -5.35 10.98
C GLY A 97 -8.88 -6.69 10.61
N ARG A 98 -10.20 -6.83 10.90
CA ARG A 98 -10.95 -8.07 10.62
C ARG A 98 -10.97 -8.50 9.16
N LYS A 99 -10.85 -7.58 8.20
CA LYS A 99 -10.75 -7.90 6.78
C LYS A 99 -9.39 -8.54 6.47
N GLY A 100 -8.33 -8.07 7.13
CA GLY A 100 -7.00 -8.65 7.03
C GLY A 100 -6.95 -10.11 7.47
N MET A 101 -7.67 -10.47 8.52
CA MET A 101 -7.76 -11.87 9.00
C MET A 101 -8.33 -12.82 7.95
N LYS A 102 -9.37 -12.39 7.22
CA LYS A 102 -9.97 -13.22 6.16
C LYS A 102 -8.99 -13.49 5.02
N ILE A 103 -8.18 -12.48 4.67
CA ILE A 103 -7.17 -12.63 3.60
C ILE A 103 -6.02 -13.51 4.09
N LEU A 104 -5.57 -13.33 5.33
CA LEU A 104 -4.55 -14.18 5.95
C LEU A 104 -4.99 -15.67 5.97
N LEU A 105 -6.25 -15.93 6.35
CA LEU A 105 -6.82 -17.27 6.30
C LEU A 105 -6.89 -17.81 4.85
N GLY A 106 -7.18 -16.95 3.89
CA GLY A 106 -7.21 -17.29 2.46
C GLY A 106 -5.84 -17.62 1.87
N LEU A 107 -4.74 -17.14 2.49
CA LEU A 107 -3.38 -17.48 2.06
C LEU A 107 -2.91 -18.86 2.57
N LEU A 108 -3.54 -19.40 3.62
CA LEU A 108 -3.20 -20.74 4.13
C LEU A 108 -3.38 -21.86 3.08
N PRO A 109 -4.53 -21.98 2.38
CA PRO A 109 -4.66 -22.99 1.34
C PRO A 109 -3.67 -22.80 0.19
N VAL A 110 -3.31 -21.56 -0.14
CA VAL A 110 -2.30 -21.26 -1.15
C VAL A 110 -0.92 -21.75 -0.69
N PHE A 111 -0.56 -21.52 0.57
CA PHE A 111 0.68 -22.02 1.16
C PHE A 111 0.76 -23.56 1.09
N ILE A 112 -0.29 -24.26 1.51
CA ILE A 112 -0.36 -25.73 1.49
C ILE A 112 -0.27 -26.25 0.06
N PHE A 113 -0.98 -25.63 -0.87
CA PHE A 113 -0.98 -26.01 -2.27
C PHE A 113 0.42 -25.86 -2.92
N LEU A 114 1.06 -24.69 -2.76
CA LEU A 114 2.39 -24.45 -3.30
C LEU A 114 3.45 -25.39 -2.67
N SER A 115 3.37 -25.59 -1.35
CA SER A 115 4.28 -26.50 -0.65
C SER A 115 4.15 -27.93 -1.14
N GLY A 116 2.92 -28.41 -1.38
CA GLY A 116 2.66 -29.76 -1.86
C GLY A 116 2.96 -30.00 -3.33
N VAL A 117 2.81 -28.98 -4.17
CA VAL A 117 3.08 -29.08 -5.61
C VAL A 117 4.58 -29.01 -5.93
N ASN A 118 5.36 -28.30 -5.12
CA ASN A 118 6.80 -28.09 -5.39
C ASN A 118 7.59 -29.41 -5.50
N PRO A 119 7.45 -30.42 -4.61
CA PRO A 119 8.16 -31.69 -4.73
C PRO A 119 7.81 -32.52 -5.98
N LEU A 120 6.70 -32.23 -6.65
CA LEU A 120 6.35 -32.91 -7.91
C LEU A 120 7.23 -32.44 -9.07
N PHE A 121 7.74 -31.20 -9.00
CA PHE A 121 8.62 -30.64 -10.02
C PHE A 121 10.11 -30.76 -9.66
N ASN A 122 10.43 -30.68 -8.37
CA ASN A 122 11.79 -30.73 -7.86
C ASN A 122 12.01 -32.07 -7.13
N THR A 123 12.75 -32.97 -7.74
CA THR A 123 13.02 -34.33 -7.23
C THR A 123 14.43 -34.44 -6.60
N TYR A 124 14.84 -33.42 -5.86
CA TYR A 124 16.14 -33.41 -5.18
C TYR A 124 16.01 -34.04 -3.77
N GLY A 125 17.03 -34.76 -3.33
CA GLY A 125 17.14 -35.29 -1.98
C GLY A 125 17.38 -36.82 -1.93
N GLN A 126 17.85 -37.30 -0.77
CA GLN A 126 18.20 -38.71 -0.56
C GLN A 126 17.08 -39.52 0.14
N HIS A 127 16.23 -38.84 0.93
CA HIS A 127 15.15 -39.50 1.66
C HIS A 127 13.85 -39.53 0.88
N VAL A 128 13.59 -40.63 0.17
CA VAL A 128 12.34 -40.86 -0.57
C VAL A 128 11.25 -41.30 0.36
N LEU A 129 10.15 -40.54 0.47
CA LEU A 129 8.96 -40.87 1.26
C LEU A 129 8.03 -41.81 0.48
N PHE A 130 7.71 -41.46 -0.75
CA PHE A 130 6.86 -42.25 -1.64
C PHE A 130 7.09 -41.79 -3.09
N SER A 131 6.63 -42.56 -4.07
CA SER A 131 6.70 -42.18 -5.48
C SER A 131 5.31 -41.82 -6.03
N VAL A 132 5.18 -40.65 -6.62
CA VAL A 132 3.95 -40.18 -7.28
C VAL A 132 4.24 -40.00 -8.78
N PHE A 133 3.45 -40.63 -9.63
CA PHE A 133 3.63 -40.61 -11.09
C PHE A 133 5.04 -41.02 -11.56
N GLY A 134 5.69 -41.96 -10.86
CA GLY A 134 7.04 -42.43 -11.19
C GLY A 134 8.17 -41.48 -10.79
N ARG A 135 7.88 -40.41 -10.06
CA ARG A 135 8.89 -39.49 -9.50
C ARG A 135 9.01 -39.68 -7.98
N PRO A 136 10.23 -39.69 -7.43
CA PRO A 136 10.43 -39.81 -6.00
C PRO A 136 10.02 -38.51 -5.30
N TYR A 137 9.13 -38.63 -4.34
CA TYR A 137 8.74 -37.53 -3.45
C TYR A 137 9.65 -37.54 -2.23
N THR A 138 10.54 -36.54 -2.14
CA THR A 138 11.59 -36.52 -1.13
C THR A 138 11.26 -35.51 -0.01
N LEU A 139 11.76 -35.78 1.19
CA LEU A 139 11.53 -34.94 2.36
C LEU A 139 12.23 -33.58 2.22
N GLU A 140 13.42 -33.55 1.61
CA GLU A 140 14.20 -32.37 1.35
C GLU A 140 13.45 -31.44 0.34
N ALA A 141 12.85 -32.01 -0.70
CA ALA A 141 12.04 -31.26 -1.64
C ALA A 141 10.78 -30.66 -0.99
N LEU A 142 10.21 -31.34 0.01
CA LEU A 142 9.08 -30.79 0.79
C LEU A 142 9.52 -29.60 1.65
N TRP A 143 10.66 -29.69 2.33
CA TRP A 143 11.22 -28.56 3.09
C TRP A 143 11.50 -27.36 2.18
N TYR A 144 12.11 -27.58 1.03
CA TYR A 144 12.33 -26.56 0.03
C TYR A 144 11.01 -25.95 -0.47
N GLY A 145 10.01 -26.82 -0.71
CA GLY A 145 8.66 -26.38 -1.09
C GLY A 145 7.99 -25.50 -0.04
N MET A 146 8.17 -25.82 1.26
CA MET A 146 7.65 -24.97 2.34
C MET A 146 8.33 -23.59 2.38
N VAL A 147 9.64 -23.54 2.14
CA VAL A 147 10.38 -22.27 2.10
C VAL A 147 9.91 -21.41 0.93
N ILE A 148 9.79 -21.98 -0.28
CA ILE A 148 9.30 -21.24 -1.46
C ILE A 148 7.84 -20.78 -1.25
N ALA A 149 6.98 -21.64 -0.73
CA ALA A 149 5.59 -21.27 -0.43
C ALA A 149 5.51 -20.16 0.61
N GLY A 150 6.34 -20.22 1.66
CA GLY A 150 6.46 -19.18 2.67
C GLY A 150 6.96 -17.85 2.10
N MET A 151 7.97 -17.90 1.23
CA MET A 151 8.49 -16.72 0.52
C MET A 151 7.39 -16.04 -0.33
N PHE A 152 6.61 -16.84 -1.05
CA PHE A 152 5.49 -16.32 -1.84
C PHE A 152 4.43 -15.67 -0.96
N VAL A 153 4.03 -16.32 0.14
CA VAL A 153 3.04 -15.78 1.09
C VAL A 153 3.55 -14.50 1.76
N ALA A 154 4.81 -14.46 2.20
CA ALA A 154 5.41 -13.27 2.78
C ALA A 154 5.44 -12.11 1.78
N MET A 155 5.83 -12.38 0.52
CA MET A 155 5.81 -11.39 -0.55
C MET A 155 4.40 -10.85 -0.77
N MET A 156 3.38 -11.71 -0.85
CA MET A 156 1.99 -11.28 -1.02
C MET A 156 1.51 -10.41 0.14
N LEU A 157 1.89 -10.73 1.38
CA LEU A 157 1.55 -9.91 2.55
C LEU A 157 2.24 -8.54 2.50
N TRP A 158 3.54 -8.49 2.15
CA TRP A 158 4.26 -7.23 2.01
C TRP A 158 3.72 -6.37 0.88
N PHE A 159 3.34 -6.96 -0.26
CA PHE A 159 2.64 -6.25 -1.33
C PHE A 159 1.28 -5.73 -0.89
N GLY A 160 0.55 -6.49 -0.07
CA GLY A 160 -0.70 -6.04 0.52
C GLY A 160 -0.51 -4.81 1.43
N CYS A 161 0.53 -4.81 2.27
CA CYS A 161 0.91 -3.65 3.09
C CYS A 161 1.34 -2.45 2.23
N TYR A 162 2.18 -2.69 1.23
CA TYR A 162 2.62 -1.69 0.26
C TYR A 162 1.44 -1.01 -0.42
N SER A 163 0.50 -1.79 -0.95
CA SER A 163 -0.69 -1.28 -1.63
C SER A 163 -1.62 -0.46 -0.72
N ALA A 164 -1.66 -0.78 0.58
CA ALA A 164 -2.43 -0.02 1.56
C ALA A 164 -1.77 1.31 1.94
N VAL A 165 -0.44 1.35 2.02
CA VAL A 165 0.34 2.52 2.44
C VAL A 165 0.66 3.47 1.28
N LEU A 166 1.05 2.92 0.12
CA LEU A 166 1.43 3.68 -1.06
C LEU A 166 0.19 3.89 -1.97
N THR A 167 -0.50 5.01 -1.76
CA THR A 167 -1.61 5.42 -2.61
C THR A 167 -1.12 5.95 -3.96
N SER A 168 -2.01 5.95 -4.97
CA SER A 168 -1.69 6.47 -6.31
C SER A 168 -1.11 7.88 -6.29
N ASP A 169 -1.58 8.76 -5.40
CA ASP A 169 -1.08 10.13 -5.27
C ASP A 169 0.38 10.19 -4.80
N LYS A 170 0.77 9.28 -3.89
CA LYS A 170 2.16 9.16 -3.43
C LYS A 170 3.07 8.64 -4.52
N PHE A 171 2.58 7.67 -5.29
CA PHE A 171 3.31 7.13 -6.43
C PHE A 171 3.58 8.22 -7.47
N VAL A 172 2.59 9.04 -7.79
CA VAL A 172 2.76 10.20 -8.68
C VAL A 172 3.78 11.19 -8.13
N CYS A 173 3.75 11.46 -6.82
CA CYS A 173 4.71 12.36 -6.19
C CYS A 173 6.16 11.84 -6.29
N LEU A 174 6.35 10.51 -6.16
CA LEU A 174 7.66 9.87 -6.24
C LEU A 174 8.29 10.03 -7.62
N PHE A 175 7.52 9.72 -8.68
CA PHE A 175 8.00 9.78 -10.05
C PHE A 175 7.92 11.17 -10.70
N GLY A 176 7.15 12.08 -10.09
CA GLY A 176 6.94 13.43 -10.61
C GLY A 176 8.19 14.29 -10.72
N LYS A 177 9.22 14.02 -9.92
CA LYS A 177 10.52 14.69 -9.99
C LYS A 177 11.40 14.13 -11.11
N LEU A 178 11.30 12.83 -11.40
CA LEU A 178 12.10 12.16 -12.44
C LEU A 178 11.60 12.54 -13.84
N ILE A 179 10.28 12.47 -14.07
CA ILE A 179 9.68 12.71 -15.38
C ILE A 179 8.48 13.65 -15.21
N PRO A 180 8.70 14.99 -15.22
CA PRO A 180 7.64 15.96 -14.95
C PRO A 180 6.46 15.91 -15.92
N SER A 181 6.69 15.61 -17.21
CA SER A 181 5.63 15.51 -18.20
C SER A 181 4.73 14.29 -17.98
N LEU A 182 5.32 13.13 -17.63
CA LEU A 182 4.59 11.91 -17.30
C LEU A 182 3.76 12.08 -16.02
N SER A 183 4.33 12.76 -15.03
CA SER A 183 3.62 13.06 -13.78
C SER A 183 2.35 13.89 -14.02
N LEU A 184 2.41 14.90 -14.88
CA LEU A 184 1.24 15.69 -15.23
C LEU A 184 0.18 14.83 -15.91
N LEU A 185 0.59 14.05 -16.92
CA LEU A 185 -0.31 13.15 -17.65
C LEU A 185 -0.98 12.18 -16.68
N LEU A 186 -0.21 11.58 -15.77
CA LEU A 186 -0.72 10.62 -14.79
C LEU A 186 -1.74 11.27 -13.82
N VAL A 187 -1.45 12.48 -13.33
CA VAL A 187 -2.41 13.24 -12.50
C VAL A 187 -3.70 13.54 -13.25
N MET A 188 -3.62 13.94 -14.53
CA MET A 188 -4.80 14.17 -15.35
C MET A 188 -5.62 12.89 -15.55
N VAL A 189 -4.96 11.78 -15.88
CA VAL A 189 -5.62 10.46 -16.03
C VAL A 189 -6.29 10.03 -14.73
N LEU A 190 -5.58 10.06 -13.60
CA LEU A 190 -6.14 9.67 -12.30
C LEU A 190 -7.35 10.53 -11.90
N ARG A 191 -7.34 11.82 -12.22
CA ARG A 191 -8.49 12.70 -12.02
C ARG A 191 -9.65 12.40 -12.99
N MET A 192 -9.33 11.96 -14.21
CA MET A 192 -10.33 11.64 -15.23
C MET A 192 -11.13 10.37 -14.90
N ILE A 193 -10.49 9.34 -14.29
CA ILE A 193 -11.13 8.06 -13.95
C ILE A 193 -12.44 8.23 -13.15
N PRO A 194 -12.47 8.93 -12.00
CA PRO A 194 -13.72 9.12 -11.25
C PRO A 194 -14.79 9.88 -12.03
N ASN A 195 -14.37 10.77 -12.93
CA ASN A 195 -15.26 11.56 -13.77
C ASN A 195 -15.90 10.69 -14.85
N LEU A 196 -15.09 9.86 -15.54
CA LEU A 196 -15.57 8.86 -16.50
C LEU A 196 -16.53 7.87 -15.84
N MET A 197 -16.24 7.36 -14.65
CA MET A 197 -17.14 6.46 -13.94
C MET A 197 -18.48 7.11 -13.60
N ARG A 198 -18.52 8.39 -13.24
CA ARG A 198 -19.76 9.14 -13.02
C ARG A 198 -20.54 9.29 -14.31
N LYS A 199 -19.87 9.68 -15.40
CA LYS A 199 -20.48 9.84 -16.70
C LYS A 199 -21.04 8.52 -17.26
N ALA A 200 -20.29 7.41 -17.11
CA ALA A 200 -20.75 6.08 -17.46
C ALA A 200 -22.07 5.71 -16.77
N ARG A 201 -22.14 5.96 -15.45
CA ARG A 201 -23.38 5.70 -14.68
C ARG A 201 -24.55 6.57 -15.16
N GLN A 202 -24.30 7.83 -15.51
CA GLN A 202 -25.33 8.73 -16.06
C GLN A 202 -25.84 8.23 -17.41
N ILE A 203 -24.95 7.86 -18.34
CA ILE A 203 -25.32 7.33 -19.66
C ILE A 203 -26.11 6.02 -19.51
N THR A 204 -25.60 5.09 -18.69
CA THR A 204 -26.29 3.81 -18.42
C THR A 204 -27.65 4.04 -17.79
N GLY A 205 -27.78 4.99 -16.85
CA GLY A 205 -29.06 5.36 -16.26
C GLY A 205 -30.04 5.92 -17.30
N ALA A 206 -29.60 6.86 -18.13
CA ALA A 206 -30.43 7.45 -19.20
C ALA A 206 -30.91 6.37 -20.20
N ARG A 207 -30.02 5.45 -20.61
CA ARG A 207 -30.37 4.33 -21.50
C ARG A 207 -31.41 3.40 -20.88
N LYS A 208 -31.32 3.13 -19.58
CA LYS A 208 -32.33 2.34 -18.85
C LYS A 208 -33.68 3.03 -18.82
N CYS A 209 -33.72 4.36 -18.65
CA CYS A 209 -34.98 5.13 -18.66
C CYS A 209 -35.72 5.07 -20.00
N ILE A 210 -35.02 4.98 -21.12
CA ILE A 210 -35.61 4.86 -22.46
C ILE A 210 -35.81 3.39 -22.91
N GLY A 211 -35.65 2.42 -21.98
CA GLY A 211 -35.85 0.99 -22.26
C GLY A 211 -34.79 0.32 -23.12
N LYS A 212 -33.67 1.02 -23.42
CA LYS A 212 -32.53 0.50 -24.23
C LYS A 212 -31.35 -0.02 -23.40
N GLY A 213 -31.47 -0.05 -22.07
CA GLY A 213 -30.42 -0.59 -21.19
C GLY A 213 -30.58 -2.09 -20.98
N ALA A 214 -29.46 -2.83 -20.93
CA ALA A 214 -29.50 -4.26 -20.63
C ALA A 214 -30.10 -4.48 -19.22
N GLY A 215 -31.15 -5.30 -19.13
CA GLY A 215 -31.77 -5.73 -17.87
C GLY A 215 -30.89 -6.79 -17.16
N GLU A 216 -31.28 -7.14 -15.93
CA GLU A 216 -30.59 -8.22 -15.17
C GLU A 216 -30.72 -9.59 -15.85
N THR A 217 -31.82 -9.82 -16.55
CA THR A 217 -32.14 -11.06 -17.28
C THR A 217 -31.70 -11.07 -18.74
N SER A 218 -31.08 -9.97 -19.24
CA SER A 218 -30.63 -9.86 -20.64
C SER A 218 -29.53 -10.86 -20.97
N ARG A 219 -29.50 -11.33 -22.21
CA ARG A 219 -28.45 -12.22 -22.74
C ARG A 219 -27.10 -11.51 -22.72
N LEU A 220 -26.03 -12.30 -22.67
CA LEU A 220 -24.65 -11.75 -22.64
C LEU A 220 -24.33 -10.85 -23.84
N LEU A 221 -24.88 -11.19 -25.02
CA LEU A 221 -24.69 -10.38 -26.24
C LEU A 221 -25.38 -9.00 -26.13
N GLU A 222 -26.60 -8.94 -25.59
CA GLU A 222 -27.33 -7.68 -25.36
C GLU A 222 -26.56 -6.78 -24.34
N LYS A 223 -25.99 -7.39 -23.30
CA LYS A 223 -25.15 -6.68 -22.32
C LYS A 223 -23.87 -6.14 -22.95
N ALA A 224 -23.25 -6.90 -23.87
CA ALA A 224 -22.07 -6.48 -24.60
C ALA A 224 -22.39 -5.31 -25.56
N GLU A 225 -23.50 -5.40 -26.30
CA GLU A 225 -23.96 -4.32 -27.19
C GLU A 225 -24.28 -3.03 -26.43
N ASP A 226 -24.98 -3.14 -25.30
CA ASP A 226 -25.25 -1.98 -24.44
C ASP A 226 -23.95 -1.37 -23.89
N GLY A 227 -22.99 -2.22 -23.49
CA GLY A 227 -21.67 -1.80 -23.05
C GLY A 227 -20.89 -1.06 -24.15
N MET A 228 -20.93 -1.54 -25.39
CA MET A 228 -20.27 -0.89 -26.54
C MET A 228 -20.89 0.49 -26.84
N ASN A 229 -22.21 0.60 -26.79
CA ASN A 229 -22.89 1.89 -26.97
C ASN A 229 -22.54 2.90 -25.87
N VAL A 230 -22.44 2.44 -24.61
CA VAL A 230 -21.99 3.29 -23.50
C VAL A 230 -20.54 3.70 -23.69
N LEU A 231 -19.67 2.79 -24.14
CA LEU A 231 -18.25 3.05 -24.40
C LEU A 231 -18.07 4.07 -25.53
N SER A 232 -18.81 3.94 -26.64
CA SER A 232 -18.80 4.91 -27.74
C SER A 232 -19.14 6.32 -27.25
N ALA A 233 -20.27 6.47 -26.55
CA ALA A 233 -20.68 7.77 -26.00
C ALA A 233 -19.69 8.34 -24.97
N LEU A 234 -19.01 7.48 -24.20
CA LEU A 234 -17.93 7.91 -23.28
C LEU A 234 -16.70 8.39 -24.03
N THR A 235 -16.36 7.72 -25.13
CA THR A 235 -15.19 8.07 -25.95
C THR A 235 -15.39 9.44 -26.59
N ASP A 236 -16.57 9.69 -27.20
CA ASP A 236 -16.91 10.99 -27.78
C ASP A 236 -16.84 12.10 -26.75
N TRP A 237 -17.46 11.91 -25.60
CA TRP A 237 -17.41 12.87 -24.50
C TRP A 237 -15.97 13.09 -23.98
N ALA A 238 -15.14 12.03 -23.92
CA ALA A 238 -13.76 12.15 -23.45
C ALA A 238 -12.87 12.90 -24.46
N LEU A 239 -13.05 12.65 -25.76
CA LEU A 239 -12.34 13.37 -26.83
C LEU A 239 -12.68 14.85 -26.84
N GLU A 240 -13.97 15.23 -26.81
CA GLU A 240 -14.40 16.61 -26.71
C GLU A 240 -13.83 17.29 -25.46
N GLY A 241 -13.95 16.64 -24.29
CA GLY A 241 -13.41 17.15 -23.02
C GLY A 241 -11.89 17.32 -23.05
N SER A 242 -11.15 16.48 -23.80
CA SER A 242 -9.70 16.57 -23.93
C SER A 242 -9.27 17.83 -24.72
N ILE A 243 -9.99 18.16 -25.80
CA ILE A 243 -9.74 19.36 -26.61
C ILE A 243 -9.99 20.62 -25.78
N VAL A 244 -11.16 20.70 -25.11
CA VAL A 244 -11.50 21.82 -24.23
C VAL A 244 -10.47 21.98 -23.10
N THR A 245 -9.99 20.88 -22.55
CA THR A 245 -8.95 20.90 -21.50
C THR A 245 -7.63 21.45 -22.06
N ALA A 246 -7.21 20.99 -23.26
CA ALA A 246 -5.98 21.45 -23.90
C ALA A 246 -6.03 22.96 -24.20
N ASP A 247 -7.14 23.46 -24.76
CA ASP A 247 -7.32 24.88 -25.05
C ASP A 247 -7.35 25.73 -23.78
N SER A 248 -8.02 25.27 -22.74
CA SER A 248 -8.01 25.90 -21.43
C SER A 248 -6.60 25.98 -20.83
N MET A 249 -5.78 24.95 -21.00
CA MET A 249 -4.38 24.96 -20.56
C MET A 249 -3.54 25.96 -21.36
N ARG A 250 -3.72 26.02 -22.69
CA ARG A 250 -3.04 27.00 -23.56
C ARG A 250 -3.41 28.41 -23.16
N ALA A 251 -4.70 28.71 -22.95
CA ALA A 251 -5.18 30.01 -22.52
C ALA A 251 -4.60 30.47 -21.17
N ARG A 252 -4.30 29.50 -20.26
CA ARG A 252 -3.63 29.78 -18.98
C ARG A 252 -2.11 29.93 -19.10
N GLY A 253 -1.55 29.96 -20.32
CA GLY A 253 -0.10 30.07 -20.52
C GLY A 253 0.71 28.82 -20.20
N TYR A 254 0.09 27.64 -20.26
CA TYR A 254 0.83 26.40 -20.09
C TYR A 254 1.92 26.26 -21.17
N SER A 255 3.15 25.97 -20.75
CA SER A 255 4.35 25.90 -21.62
C SER A 255 5.05 27.23 -21.94
N SER A 256 4.52 28.41 -21.52
CA SER A 256 5.16 29.72 -21.76
C SER A 256 6.28 30.04 -20.76
N ALA A 257 6.33 29.38 -19.60
CA ALA A 257 7.35 29.61 -18.56
C ALA A 257 7.82 28.32 -17.90
N LYS A 258 8.91 28.38 -17.10
CA LYS A 258 9.37 27.24 -16.29
C LYS A 258 8.26 26.78 -15.35
N ARG A 259 8.00 25.48 -15.34
CA ARG A 259 6.94 24.87 -14.54
C ARG A 259 7.28 24.92 -13.06
N THR A 260 6.34 25.39 -12.26
CA THR A 260 6.35 25.24 -10.80
C THR A 260 5.37 24.15 -10.41
N SER A 261 5.76 23.26 -9.50
CA SER A 261 4.87 22.23 -8.97
C SER A 261 4.61 22.45 -7.49
N PHE A 262 3.36 22.37 -7.08
CA PHE A 262 3.00 22.38 -5.67
C PHE A 262 3.42 21.05 -5.04
N GLN A 263 4.35 21.09 -4.08
CA GLN A 263 4.81 19.91 -3.36
C GLN A 263 3.87 19.62 -2.20
N LEU A 264 3.08 18.56 -2.34
CA LEU A 264 2.18 18.07 -1.28
C LEU A 264 2.94 17.44 -0.11
N TYR A 265 4.08 16.81 -0.41
CA TYR A 265 4.93 16.10 0.56
C TYR A 265 6.28 16.81 0.66
N ARG A 266 6.62 17.24 1.88
CA ARG A 266 7.95 17.78 2.20
C ARG A 266 8.69 16.78 3.07
N MET A 267 9.98 16.58 2.81
CA MET A 267 10.82 15.76 3.67
C MET A 267 10.98 16.42 5.04
N THR A 268 10.59 15.70 6.07
CA THR A 268 10.78 16.09 7.47
C THR A 268 12.09 15.48 8.02
N PRO A 269 12.66 16.04 9.10
CA PRO A 269 13.82 15.40 9.75
C PRO A 269 13.55 13.96 10.19
N MET A 270 12.28 13.65 10.54
CA MET A 270 11.84 12.30 10.90
C MET A 270 11.91 11.35 9.69
N ASP A 271 11.57 11.82 8.47
CA ASP A 271 11.68 11.01 7.26
C ASP A 271 13.15 10.68 6.93
N TRP A 272 14.06 11.64 7.12
CA TRP A 272 15.50 11.42 6.96
C TRP A 272 16.03 10.41 7.97
N SER A 273 15.64 10.52 9.24
CA SER A 273 16.07 9.56 10.27
C SER A 273 15.56 8.15 9.99
N LEU A 274 14.30 8.00 9.55
CA LEU A 274 13.75 6.69 9.17
C LEU A 274 14.47 6.10 7.95
N LEU A 275 14.78 6.93 6.96
CA LEU A 275 15.46 6.50 5.75
C LEU A 275 16.89 6.05 6.07
N THR A 276 17.62 6.80 6.88
CA THR A 276 18.98 6.42 7.30
C THR A 276 18.98 5.17 8.17
N VAL A 277 18.07 5.06 9.15
CA VAL A 277 17.95 3.86 10.00
C VAL A 277 17.58 2.63 9.16
N SER A 278 16.63 2.74 8.24
CA SER A 278 16.27 1.62 7.37
C SER A 278 17.41 1.21 6.44
N ALA A 279 18.17 2.16 5.90
CA ALA A 279 19.32 1.87 5.05
C ALA A 279 20.47 1.22 5.85
N VAL A 280 20.76 1.72 7.04
CA VAL A 280 21.80 1.14 7.92
C VAL A 280 21.45 -0.28 8.33
N LEU A 281 20.19 -0.52 8.73
CA LEU A 281 19.74 -1.86 9.08
C LEU A 281 19.78 -2.80 7.86
N ALA A 282 19.40 -2.32 6.68
CA ALA A 282 19.49 -3.10 5.45
C ALA A 282 20.93 -3.51 5.12
N ILE A 283 21.87 -2.58 5.24
CA ILE A 283 23.31 -2.83 5.05
C ILE A 283 23.80 -3.85 6.08
N LEU A 284 23.43 -3.68 7.35
CA LEU A 284 23.79 -4.61 8.43
C LEU A 284 23.30 -6.04 8.16
N VAL A 285 22.07 -6.20 7.67
CA VAL A 285 21.53 -7.53 7.31
C VAL A 285 22.36 -8.19 6.20
N VAL A 286 22.75 -7.43 5.17
CA VAL A 286 23.54 -7.94 4.05
C VAL A 286 24.96 -8.31 4.49
N PHE A 287 25.62 -7.46 5.30
CA PHE A 287 27.02 -7.68 5.71
C PHE A 287 27.18 -8.66 6.87
N ALA A 288 26.18 -8.81 7.74
CA ALA A 288 26.29 -9.73 8.88
C ALA A 288 26.29 -11.21 8.50
N GLY A 289 25.94 -11.55 7.25
CA GLY A 289 25.91 -12.92 6.76
C GLY A 289 24.84 -13.80 7.41
N GLY A 290 24.94 -15.11 7.22
CA GLY A 290 23.98 -16.07 7.76
C GLY A 290 22.61 -16.06 7.07
N THR A 291 22.56 -15.49 5.86
CA THR A 291 21.34 -15.44 5.03
C THR A 291 21.24 -16.62 4.05
N GLU A 292 22.33 -17.38 3.93
CA GLU A 292 22.42 -18.50 3.00
C GLU A 292 21.80 -19.75 3.60
N ALA A 293 21.01 -20.44 2.81
CA ALA A 293 20.52 -21.78 3.10
C ALA A 293 20.62 -22.61 1.83
N SER A 294 21.33 -23.71 1.86
CA SER A 294 21.39 -24.67 0.76
C SER A 294 20.49 -25.86 1.07
N PHE A 295 19.63 -26.20 0.10
CA PHE A 295 18.69 -27.32 0.20
C PHE A 295 19.12 -28.50 -0.68
N THR A 296 20.25 -28.35 -1.39
CA THR A 296 20.78 -29.34 -2.34
C THR A 296 22.29 -29.52 -2.15
N PRO A 297 22.83 -30.73 -2.06
CA PRO A 297 22.17 -32.05 -1.92
C PRO A 297 21.76 -32.39 -0.49
N VAL A 298 22.22 -31.62 0.51
CA VAL A 298 21.92 -31.79 1.93
C VAL A 298 21.36 -30.51 2.50
N LEU A 299 20.47 -30.62 3.45
CA LEU A 299 19.90 -29.46 4.16
C LEU A 299 20.99 -28.83 5.03
N ASP A 300 21.61 -27.77 4.56
CA ASP A 300 22.59 -27.00 5.33
C ASP A 300 22.02 -25.58 5.59
N ILE A 301 21.75 -25.31 6.85
CA ILE A 301 21.17 -24.04 7.32
C ILE A 301 22.26 -23.32 8.12
N ALA A 302 22.70 -22.17 7.62
CA ALA A 302 23.68 -21.35 8.32
C ALA A 302 23.22 -20.98 9.74
N PRO A 303 24.12 -20.89 10.74
CA PRO A 303 23.73 -20.49 12.09
C PRO A 303 23.22 -19.05 12.09
N VAL A 304 22.18 -18.79 12.91
CA VAL A 304 21.59 -17.47 13.06
C VAL A 304 22.61 -16.50 13.66
N ASN A 305 22.95 -15.46 12.91
CA ASN A 305 23.91 -14.42 13.27
C ASN A 305 23.21 -13.15 13.77
N TRP A 306 23.99 -12.17 14.23
CA TRP A 306 23.51 -10.84 14.66
C TRP A 306 22.64 -10.14 13.60
N GLY A 307 22.83 -10.46 12.32
CA GLY A 307 22.01 -9.97 11.19
C GLY A 307 20.51 -10.29 11.34
N PHE A 308 20.17 -11.41 11.98
CA PHE A 308 18.78 -11.74 12.27
C PHE A 308 18.12 -10.73 13.23
N GLY A 309 18.86 -10.31 14.28
CA GLY A 309 18.37 -9.26 15.18
C GLY A 309 18.12 -7.94 14.47
N ALA A 310 19.06 -7.51 13.60
CA ALA A 310 18.90 -6.31 12.78
C ALA A 310 17.68 -6.43 11.83
N TYR A 311 17.47 -7.60 11.25
CA TYR A 311 16.32 -7.87 10.41
C TYR A 311 14.98 -7.80 11.16
N CYS A 312 14.90 -8.39 12.35
CA CYS A 312 13.71 -8.29 13.20
C CYS A 312 13.40 -6.84 13.58
N VAL A 313 14.41 -6.06 13.95
CA VAL A 313 14.24 -4.62 14.24
C VAL A 313 13.76 -3.87 13.00
N PHE A 314 14.32 -4.15 11.83
CA PHE A 314 13.87 -3.56 10.56
C PHE A 314 12.38 -3.84 10.29
N LEU A 315 11.94 -5.08 10.45
CA LEU A 315 10.54 -5.48 10.22
C LEU A 315 9.56 -4.85 11.22
N LEU A 316 10.02 -4.56 12.44
CA LEU A 316 9.19 -3.97 13.50
C LEU A 316 9.00 -2.44 13.37
N ILE A 317 9.74 -1.75 12.51
CA ILE A 317 9.63 -0.29 12.36
C ILE A 317 8.19 0.17 12.08
N PRO A 318 7.48 -0.29 11.02
CA PRO A 318 6.12 0.16 10.73
C PRO A 318 5.09 -0.22 11.79
N PRO A 319 5.06 -1.48 12.32
CA PRO A 319 4.14 -1.84 13.39
C PRO A 319 4.31 -0.98 14.65
N LEU A 320 5.55 -0.71 15.06
CA LEU A 320 5.83 0.11 16.24
C LEU A 320 5.39 1.56 16.04
N MET A 321 5.62 2.13 14.86
CA MET A 321 5.14 3.49 14.55
C MET A 321 3.61 3.57 14.58
N HIS A 322 2.94 2.58 14.03
CA HIS A 322 1.48 2.49 14.06
C HIS A 322 0.93 2.40 15.50
N ILE A 323 1.52 1.53 16.31
CA ILE A 323 1.12 1.33 17.72
C ILE A 323 1.37 2.61 18.53
N LYS A 324 2.53 3.25 18.36
CA LYS A 324 2.85 4.51 19.03
C LYS A 324 1.81 5.61 18.73
N GLU A 325 1.44 5.78 17.47
CA GLU A 325 0.41 6.76 17.09
C GLU A 325 -0.96 6.39 17.65
N ALA A 326 -1.33 5.11 17.62
CA ALA A 326 -2.60 4.64 18.19
C ALA A 326 -2.69 4.93 19.70
N ILE A 327 -1.60 4.71 20.45
CA ILE A 327 -1.53 5.02 21.89
C ILE A 327 -1.61 6.52 22.13
N GLN A 328 -0.85 7.33 21.40
CA GLN A 328 -0.89 8.80 21.52
C GLN A 328 -2.29 9.35 21.24
N TRP A 329 -2.97 8.81 20.22
CA TRP A 329 -4.34 9.19 19.90
C TRP A 329 -5.32 8.83 20.99
N HIS A 330 -5.17 7.65 21.60
CA HIS A 330 -6.02 7.22 22.72
C HIS A 330 -5.85 8.11 23.96
N ILE A 331 -4.60 8.45 24.28
CA ILE A 331 -4.28 9.36 25.40
C ILE A 331 -4.82 10.77 25.13
N SER A 332 -4.75 11.27 23.90
CA SER A 332 -5.28 12.58 23.52
C SER A 332 -6.81 12.65 23.65
N ILE A 333 -7.52 11.58 23.29
CA ILE A 333 -8.98 11.51 23.41
C ILE A 333 -9.42 11.41 24.88
N SER A 334 -8.67 10.70 25.72
CA SER A 334 -9.01 10.56 27.14
C SER A 334 -8.82 11.84 27.96
N LYS A 335 -8.15 12.85 27.38
CA LYS A 335 -7.93 14.18 28.01
C LYS A 335 -8.95 15.22 27.58
N ILE A 336 -9.88 14.88 26.69
CA ILE A 336 -11.00 15.72 26.24
C ILE A 336 -12.31 15.28 26.94
#